data_ebe5db2cdf4a7a746132f1d8f8926cdb
#
_entry.id   ebe5db2cdf4a7a746132f1d8f8926cdb
#
_cell.length_a   1.000
_cell.length_b   1.000
_cell.length_c   1.000
_cell.angle_alpha   90.00
_cell.angle_beta   90.00
_cell.angle_gamma   90.00
#
_symmetry.space_group_name_H-M   'P 1'
#
loop_
_entity.id
_entity.type
_entity.pdbx_description
1 polymer ?
#
loop_
_entity_poly.entity_id
_entity_poly.type
_entity_poly.pdbx_seq_one_letter_code
_entity_poly.pdbx_strand_id
1 'polypeptide(L)' 'MAGIDSIIDRILRDARESADARVARAEQDAEKLIAKKKDQAKEEEAKMLLDAQKVIXXXXXX' A
#
# COMPACT_ATOMS: atom_id res chain seq x y z
N MET A 1 3.41 -11.13 43.75
CA MET A 1 4.37 -10.12 44.18
C MET A 1 4.29 -8.93 43.29
N ALA A 2 4.19 -7.76 43.89
CA ALA A 2 3.99 -6.54 43.13
C ALA A 2 5.14 -6.27 42.15
N GLY A 3 6.38 -6.55 42.57
CA GLY A 3 7.53 -6.28 41.71
C GLY A 3 7.53 -7.15 40.45
N ILE A 4 7.26 -8.44 40.62
CA ILE A 4 7.23 -9.37 39.48
C ILE A 4 6.05 -9.04 38.56
N ASP A 5 4.89 -8.75 39.15
CA ASP A 5 3.72 -8.39 38.39
C ASP A 5 3.97 -7.13 37.54
N SER A 6 4.68 -6.15 38.11
CA SER A 6 5.01 -4.94 37.39
C SER A 6 5.94 -5.21 36.20
N ILE A 7 6.90 -6.10 36.41
CA ILE A 7 7.83 -6.47 35.33
C ILE A 7 7.08 -7.19 34.22
N ILE A 8 6.22 -8.13 34.58
CA ILE A 8 5.44 -8.84 33.58
C ILE A 8 4.54 -7.89 32.82
N ASP A 9 3.86 -6.99 33.53
CA ASP A 9 3.00 -6.00 32.90
C ASP A 9 3.79 -5.14 31.91
N ARG A 10 5.01 -4.75 32.31
CA ARG A 10 5.85 -3.93 31.43
C ARG A 10 6.23 -4.69 30.17
N ILE A 11 6.61 -5.96 30.33
CA ILE A 11 6.98 -6.79 29.20
C ILE A 11 5.81 -6.93 28.23
N LEU A 12 4.63 -7.22 28.76
CA LEU A 12 3.43 -7.40 27.94
C LEU A 12 3.06 -6.10 27.24
N ARG A 13 3.15 -4.98 27.95
CA ARG A 13 2.84 -3.68 27.36
C ARG A 13 3.80 -3.34 26.23
N ASP A 14 5.10 -3.58 26.47
CA ASP A 14 6.10 -3.30 25.44
C ASP A 14 5.89 -4.19 24.22
N ALA A 15 5.57 -5.47 24.45
CA ALA A 15 5.31 -6.38 23.35
C ALA A 15 4.09 -5.93 22.55
N ARG A 16 3.05 -5.47 23.23
CA ARG A 16 1.85 -5.00 22.56
C ARG A 16 2.15 -3.74 21.74
N GLU A 17 2.91 -2.81 22.32
CA GLU A 17 3.30 -1.60 21.59
C GLU A 17 4.08 -1.95 20.33
N SER A 18 5.01 -2.89 20.46
CA SER A 18 5.83 -3.30 19.33
C SER A 18 4.96 -3.95 18.26
N ALA A 19 4.04 -4.81 18.64
CA ALA A 19 3.15 -5.47 17.69
C ALA A 19 2.26 -4.44 16.99
N ASP A 20 1.71 -3.50 17.75
CA ASP A 20 0.85 -2.46 17.18
C ASP A 20 1.63 -1.59 16.19
N ALA A 21 2.87 -1.27 16.51
CA ALA A 21 3.70 -0.45 15.62
C ALA A 21 3.99 -1.20 14.32
N ARG A 22 4.23 -2.50 14.42
CA ARG A 22 4.48 -3.30 13.23
C ARG A 22 3.25 -3.40 12.34
N VAL A 23 2.09 -3.56 12.95
CA VAL A 23 0.84 -3.58 12.17
C VAL A 23 0.61 -2.23 11.50
N ALA A 24 0.82 -1.13 12.23
CA ALA A 24 0.65 0.20 11.65
C ALA A 24 1.59 0.43 10.48
N ARG A 25 2.84 -0.03 10.61
CA ARG A 25 3.81 0.11 9.52
C ARG A 25 3.38 -0.71 8.30
N ALA A 26 2.91 -1.93 8.56
CA ALA A 26 2.46 -2.78 7.47
C ALA A 26 1.27 -2.16 6.75
N GLU A 27 0.36 -1.54 7.49
CA GLU A 27 -0.78 -0.86 6.87
C GLU A 27 -0.34 0.32 6.02
N GLN A 28 0.63 1.10 6.51
CA GLN A 28 1.18 2.20 5.72
C GLN A 28 1.83 1.70 4.44
N ASP A 29 2.60 0.63 4.55
CA ASP A 29 3.28 0.07 3.38
C ASP A 29 2.26 -0.44 2.37
N ALA A 30 1.19 -1.07 2.84
CA ALA A 30 0.13 -1.56 1.96
C ALA A 30 -0.56 -0.40 1.25
N GLU A 31 -0.84 0.68 1.97
CA GLU A 31 -1.47 1.85 1.35
C GLU A 31 -0.59 2.44 0.26
N LYS A 32 0.72 2.51 0.50
CA LYS A 32 1.64 3.03 -0.49
C LYS A 32 1.69 2.13 -1.73
N LEU A 33 1.68 0.83 -1.51
CA LEU A 33 1.70 -0.11 -2.61
C LEU A 33 0.43 0.01 -3.45
N ILE A 34 -0.73 0.10 -2.80
CA ILE A 34 -1.99 0.26 -3.51
C ILE A 34 -1.99 1.54 -4.33
N ALA A 35 -1.52 2.64 -3.74
CA ALA A 35 -1.46 3.92 -4.46
C ALA A 35 -0.55 3.81 -5.68
N LYS A 36 0.59 3.14 -5.52
CA LYS A 36 1.51 2.96 -6.63
C LYS A 36 0.88 2.14 -7.76
N LYS A 37 0.18 1.06 -7.39
CA LYS A 37 -0.47 0.21 -8.38
C LYS A 37 -1.59 0.94 -9.11
N LYS A 38 -2.34 1.78 -8.40
CA LYS A 38 -3.38 2.58 -9.03
C LYS A 38 -2.77 3.55 -10.04
N ASP A 39 -1.66 4.21 -9.67
CA ASP A 39 -0.99 5.12 -10.60
C ASP A 39 -0.48 4.38 -11.83
N GLN A 40 0.10 3.19 -11.64
CA GLN A 40 0.58 2.39 -12.75
C GLN A 40 -0.58 1.99 -13.67
N ALA A 41 -1.71 1.63 -13.08
CA ALA A 41 -2.88 1.25 -13.88
C ALA A 41 -3.39 2.43 -14.69
N LYS A 42 -3.39 3.63 -14.10
CA LYS A 42 -3.81 4.83 -14.84
C LYS A 42 -2.87 5.14 -15.99
N GLU A 43 -1.57 4.95 -15.79
CA GLU A 43 -0.60 5.17 -16.86
C GLU A 43 -0.82 4.18 -17.99
N GLU A 44 -1.05 2.91 -17.65
CA GLU A 44 -1.31 1.89 -18.66
C GLU A 44 -2.59 2.18 -19.41
N GLU A 45 -3.63 2.61 -18.72
CA GLU A 45 -4.89 2.95 -19.34
C GLU A 45 -4.70 4.10 -20.34
N ALA A 46 -3.97 5.15 -19.93
CA ALA A 46 -3.70 6.29 -20.81
C ALA A 46 -2.93 5.84 -22.03
N LYS A 47 -1.96 4.97 -21.85
CA LYS A 47 -1.16 4.46 -22.96
C LYS A 47 -2.03 3.65 -23.93
N MET A 48 -2.90 2.81 -23.39
CA MET A 48 -3.78 2.00 -24.24
C MET A 48 -4.75 2.88 -25.00
N LEU A 49 -5.24 3.94 -24.38
CA LEU A 49 -6.14 4.87 -25.08
C LEU A 49 -5.42 5.60 -26.20
N LEU A 50 -4.16 6.04 -25.97
CA LEU A 50 -3.37 6.66 -27.02
C LEU A 50 -3.12 5.71 -28.18
N ASP A 51 -2.79 4.47 -27.85
CA ASP A 51 -2.54 3.47 -28.89
C ASP A 51 -3.81 3.20 -29.68
N ALA A 52 -4.96 3.13 -29.03
CA ALA A 52 -6.23 2.94 -29.72
C ALA A 52 -6.55 4.12 -30.64
N GLN A 53 -6.27 5.34 -30.19
CA GLN A 53 -6.49 6.53 -31.00
C GLN A 53 -5.62 6.51 -32.27
N LYS A 54 -4.39 6.01 -32.14
CA LYS A 54 -3.51 5.87 -33.29
C LYS A 54 -4.09 4.91 -34.33
N VAL A 55 -4.64 3.81 -33.87
CA VAL A 55 -5.28 2.83 -34.77
C VAL A 55 -6.49 3.46 -35.43
N ILE A 56 -7.31 4.13 -34.75
CA ILE A 56 -8.48 4.83 -35.30
C ILE A 56 -8.05 5.88 -36.30
N UNK A 57 -7.16 6.45 -35.85
CA UNK A 57 -6.67 7.49 -36.66
C UNK A 57 -6.04 6.99 -37.93
N UNK A 58 -5.61 6.04 -37.82
CA UNK A 58 -5.05 5.36 -38.90
C UNK A 58 -6.11 4.74 -39.77
N UNK A 59 -6.89 4.46 -39.21
CA UNK A 59 -8.02 3.88 -39.85
C UNK A 59 -8.93 4.89 -40.43
N UNK A 60 -8.92 5.77 -39.98
CA UNK A 60 -9.75 6.85 -40.37
C UNK A 60 -9.11 7.58 -41.48
N UNK A 61 -8.17 7.41 -41.53
CA UNK A 61 -7.37 8.00 -42.54
C UNK A 61 -7.43 7.21 -43.80
N UNK A 62 -7.82 6.43 -43.62
CA UNK A 62 -7.99 5.55 -44.65
C UNK A 62 -8.53 5.98 -45.68
#